data_120b2eae4ee0e8a1e9bdf6d05d5f09b0
#
_entry.id   120b2eae4ee0e8a1e9bdf6d05d5f09b0
#
_cell.length_a   1.000
_cell.length_b   1.000
_cell.length_c   1.000
_cell.angle_alpha   90.00
_cell.angle_beta   90.00
_cell.angle_gamma   90.00
#
_symmetry.space_group_name_H-M   'P 1'
#
loop_
_entity.id
_entity.type
_entity.pdbx_description
1 polymer ?
#
loop_
_entity_poly.entity_id
_entity_poly.type
_entity_poly.pdbx_seq_one_letter_code
_entity_poly.pdbx_strand_id
1 'polypeptide(L)'
;MADYATVGLTLGAHPLAQLRGVLARRGVRRSDALAEVPHGGGARHAGLVVVRQRPSSAGGVTFVTLEDELGLVNVVVWQQVAQRFRRALLEARLLVVSGEIQRADGVQHLIARHLDDATALLGGLRHDAEHSWY
;
A
#
# COMPACT_ATOMS: atom_id res chain seq x y z
N MET A 1 0.63 12.87 -12.86
CA MET A 1 1.11 12.47 -12.75
C MET A 1 1.75 12.41 -13.28
N ALA A 2 1.69 12.59 -13.25
CA ALA A 2 2.15 12.25 -13.86
C ALA A 2 3.39 12.28 -13.80
N ASP A 3 3.81 12.70 -13.18
CA ASP A 3 4.86 12.66 -13.26
C ASP A 3 5.60 11.68 -13.23
N TYR A 4 5.47 11.10 -12.50
CA TYR A 4 5.93 9.92 -12.57
C TYR A 4 5.59 9.33 -13.68
N ALA A 5 4.47 9.61 -13.94
CA ALA A 5 4.03 9.17 -15.09
C ALA A 5 4.94 9.68 -16.16
N THR A 6 5.26 10.86 -16.23
CA THR A 6 6.04 11.33 -17.33
C THR A 6 7.48 10.90 -17.28
N VAL A 7 7.97 10.59 -16.13
CA VAL A 7 9.36 10.21 -16.04
C VAL A 7 9.49 8.73 -16.09
N GLY A 8 8.83 8.10 -15.20
CA GLY A 8 9.00 6.71 -15.06
C GLY A 8 8.21 5.93 -16.04
N LEU A 9 7.10 6.46 -16.49
CA LEU A 9 6.25 5.66 -17.25
C LEU A 9 6.73 5.37 -18.60
N THR A 10 7.46 6.25 -19.12
CA THR A 10 7.99 5.98 -20.42
C THR A 10 8.97 4.83 -20.37
N LEU A 11 9.49 4.55 -19.21
CA LEU A 11 10.49 3.55 -19.06
C LEU A 11 9.95 2.27 -18.50
N GLY A 12 8.73 2.30 -18.00
CA GLY A 12 8.17 1.10 -17.47
C GLY A 12 6.93 1.36 -16.68
N ALA A 13 6.19 0.31 -16.47
CA ALA A 13 4.98 0.38 -15.70
C ALA A 13 5.31 0.59 -14.23
N HIS A 14 4.34 1.10 -13.51
CA HIS A 14 4.42 1.18 -12.05
C HIS A 14 4.76 -0.21 -11.50
N PRO A 15 5.62 -0.28 -10.48
CA PRO A 15 5.98 -1.58 -9.92
C PRO A 15 4.80 -2.45 -9.54
N LEU A 16 3.73 -1.86 -9.02
CA LEU A 16 2.56 -2.63 -8.64
C LEU A 16 1.86 -3.23 -9.86
N ALA A 17 1.89 -2.55 -10.99
CA ALA A 17 1.33 -3.11 -12.21
C ALA A 17 2.12 -4.35 -12.64
N GLN A 18 3.43 -4.29 -12.51
CA GLN A 18 4.29 -5.42 -12.87
C GLN A 18 4.09 -6.60 -11.93
N LEU A 19 3.77 -6.32 -10.68
CA LEU A 19 3.57 -7.35 -9.67
C LEU A 19 2.12 -7.81 -9.57
N ARG A 20 1.23 -7.25 -10.39
CA ARG A 20 -0.21 -7.47 -10.20
C ARG A 20 -0.58 -8.95 -10.23
N GLY A 21 0.03 -9.73 -11.11
CA GLY A 21 -0.26 -11.15 -11.17
C GLY A 21 0.12 -11.88 -9.88
N VAL A 22 1.29 -11.57 -9.34
CA VAL A 22 1.74 -12.16 -8.08
C VAL A 22 0.83 -11.75 -6.94
N LEU A 23 0.51 -10.47 -6.88
CA LEU A 23 -0.32 -9.94 -5.81
C LEU A 23 -1.74 -10.48 -5.87
N ALA A 24 -2.28 -10.62 -7.07
CA ALA A 24 -3.63 -11.16 -7.23
C ALA A 24 -3.70 -12.59 -6.70
N ARG A 25 -2.66 -13.38 -6.92
CA ARG A 25 -2.63 -14.74 -6.40
C ARG A 25 -2.57 -14.77 -4.88
N ARG A 26 -2.15 -13.69 -4.26
CA ARG A 26 -2.11 -13.56 -2.80
C ARG A 26 -3.38 -12.91 -2.25
N GLY A 27 -4.38 -12.69 -3.10
CA GLY A 27 -5.63 -12.09 -2.67
C GLY A 27 -5.58 -10.59 -2.50
N VAL A 28 -4.55 -9.94 -3.05
CA VAL A 28 -4.40 -8.49 -2.96
C VAL A 28 -5.30 -7.83 -4.00
N ARG A 29 -6.11 -6.85 -3.56
CA ARG A 29 -6.99 -6.10 -4.45
C ARG A 29 -6.33 -4.80 -4.87
N ARG A 30 -6.65 -4.35 -6.07
CA ARG A 30 -6.23 -3.04 -6.55
C ARG A 30 -6.99 -1.95 -5.81
N SER A 31 -6.45 -0.74 -5.82
CA SER A 31 -7.08 0.37 -5.11
C SER A 31 -8.50 0.63 -5.59
N ASP A 32 -8.74 0.50 -6.91
CA ASP A 32 -10.09 0.73 -7.44
C ASP A 32 -11.07 -0.34 -6.97
N ALA A 33 -10.61 -1.56 -6.73
CA ALA A 33 -11.48 -2.63 -6.29
C ALA A 33 -11.89 -2.49 -4.83
N LEU A 34 -11.16 -1.72 -4.05
CA LEU A 34 -11.52 -1.51 -2.64
C LEU A 34 -12.84 -0.77 -2.50
N ALA A 35 -13.20 0.05 -3.48
CA ALA A 35 -14.45 0.78 -3.45
C ALA A 35 -15.66 -0.17 -3.49
N GLU A 36 -15.47 -1.38 -4.00
CA GLU A 36 -16.54 -2.35 -4.11
C GLU A 36 -16.69 -3.18 -2.85
N VAL A 37 -15.75 -3.10 -1.93
CA VAL A 37 -15.86 -3.82 -0.66
C VAL A 37 -16.82 -3.04 0.24
N PRO A 38 -17.81 -3.70 0.82
CA PRO A 38 -18.76 -2.98 1.67
C PRO A 38 -18.09 -2.50 2.95
N HIS A 39 -18.68 -1.48 3.55
CA HIS A 39 -18.23 -0.98 4.85
C HIS A 39 -18.21 -2.14 5.85
N GLY A 40 -17.11 -2.30 6.54
CA GLY A 40 -16.92 -3.40 7.46
C GLY A 40 -16.40 -4.67 6.82
N GLY A 41 -16.28 -4.69 5.50
CA GLY A 41 -15.80 -5.87 4.79
C GLY A 41 -14.29 -5.98 4.83
N GLY A 42 -13.78 -7.22 4.79
CA GLY A 42 -12.35 -7.48 4.79
C GLY A 42 -11.74 -7.27 3.42
N ALA A 43 -10.50 -6.82 3.42
CA ALA A 43 -9.77 -6.63 2.17
C ALA A 43 -8.27 -6.72 2.42
N ARG A 44 -7.54 -7.09 1.37
CA ARG A 44 -6.08 -7.07 1.37
C ARG A 44 -5.62 -6.20 0.23
N HIS A 45 -4.71 -5.30 0.52
CA HIS A 45 -4.20 -4.34 -0.44
C HIS A 45 -2.69 -4.22 -0.28
N ALA A 46 -2.02 -3.82 -1.35
CA ALA A 46 -0.58 -3.60 -1.31
C ALA A 46 -0.26 -2.33 -2.07
N GLY A 47 0.74 -1.62 -1.59
CA GLY A 47 1.20 -0.42 -2.26
C GLY A 47 2.56 0.01 -1.78
N LEU A 48 3.16 0.94 -2.52
CA LEU A 48 4.39 1.58 -2.11
C LEU A 48 4.05 2.57 -1.00
N VAL A 49 4.86 2.58 0.04
CA VAL A 49 4.63 3.49 1.16
C VAL A 49 5.13 4.86 0.77
N VAL A 50 4.21 5.81 0.61
CA VAL A 50 4.59 7.17 0.22
C VAL A 50 4.56 8.14 1.39
N VAL A 51 3.74 7.85 2.41
CA VAL A 51 3.66 8.70 3.61
C VAL A 51 3.46 7.81 4.83
N ARG A 52 4.16 8.14 5.91
CA ARG A 52 3.91 7.60 7.23
C ARG A 52 3.79 8.76 8.18
N GLN A 53 2.67 8.87 8.87
CA GLN A 53 2.45 9.95 9.82
C GLN A 53 1.96 9.38 11.14
N ARG A 54 2.54 9.87 12.22
CA ARG A 54 2.11 9.50 13.55
C ARG A 54 1.91 10.76 14.38
N PRO A 55 0.74 11.39 14.24
CA PRO A 55 0.48 12.63 14.99
C PRO A 55 0.55 12.36 16.48
N SER A 56 1.18 13.24 17.22
CA SER A 56 1.36 13.06 18.66
C SER A 56 0.02 13.02 19.39
N SER A 57 -1.00 13.63 18.83
CA SER A 57 -2.31 13.68 19.46
C SER A 57 -3.20 12.49 19.13
N ALA A 58 -2.70 11.54 18.35
CA ALA A 58 -3.53 10.47 17.84
C ALA A 58 -3.48 9.18 18.65
N GLY A 59 -2.94 9.21 19.86
CA GLY A 59 -2.96 8.03 20.73
C GLY A 59 -2.22 6.83 20.19
N GLY A 60 -1.14 7.06 19.45
CA GLY A 60 -0.36 5.95 18.92
C GLY A 60 -0.82 5.44 17.57
N VAL A 61 -1.82 6.06 16.97
CA VAL A 61 -2.29 5.69 15.63
C VAL A 61 -1.27 6.17 14.60
N THR A 62 -0.97 5.33 13.64
CA THR A 62 -0.13 5.68 12.51
C THR A 62 -0.98 5.69 11.24
N PHE A 63 -0.82 6.73 10.44
CA PHE A 63 -1.50 6.84 9.15
C PHE A 63 -0.49 6.56 8.07
N VAL A 64 -0.84 5.68 7.16
CA VAL A 64 0.04 5.31 6.05
C VAL A 64 -0.71 5.51 4.75
N THR A 65 -0.05 6.15 3.78
CA THR A 65 -0.61 6.26 2.44
C THR A 65 0.16 5.32 1.54
N LEU A 66 -0.57 4.45 0.87
CA LEU A 66 -0.01 3.49 -0.07
C LEU A 66 -0.38 3.88 -1.48
N GLU A 67 0.54 3.69 -2.40
CA GLU A 67 0.32 3.97 -3.82
C GLU A 67 0.42 2.70 -4.63
N ASP A 68 -0.61 2.41 -5.43
CA ASP A 68 -0.49 1.37 -6.43
C ASP A 68 -0.59 2.01 -7.82
N GLU A 69 -0.71 1.20 -8.86
CA GLU A 69 -0.71 1.72 -10.23
C GLU A 69 -1.95 2.55 -10.57
N LEU A 70 -2.97 2.51 -9.70
CA LEU A 70 -4.24 3.16 -9.97
C LEU A 70 -4.56 4.32 -9.02
N GLY A 71 -3.86 4.44 -7.91
CA GLY A 71 -4.14 5.54 -7.00
C GLY A 71 -3.60 5.32 -5.61
N LEU A 72 -4.11 6.11 -4.69
CA LEU A 72 -3.66 6.13 -3.31
C LEU A 72 -4.70 5.51 -2.40
N VAL A 73 -4.24 4.84 -1.36
CA VAL A 73 -5.10 4.24 -0.35
C VAL A 73 -4.63 4.70 1.02
N ASN A 74 -5.55 5.16 1.83
CA ASN A 74 -5.27 5.61 3.18
C ASN A 74 -5.47 4.45 4.15
N VAL A 75 -4.44 4.16 4.91
CA VAL A 75 -4.43 3.05 5.86
C VAL A 75 -4.32 3.62 7.26
N VAL A 76 -5.13 3.09 8.17
CA VAL A 76 -5.08 3.46 9.59
C VAL A 76 -4.53 2.27 10.34
N VAL A 77 -3.44 2.51 11.08
CA VAL A 77 -2.79 1.46 11.86
C VAL A 77 -2.88 1.84 13.33
N TRP A 78 -3.76 1.13 14.05
CA TRP A 78 -3.94 1.36 15.47
C TRP A 78 -2.72 0.91 16.25
N GLN A 79 -2.56 1.45 17.45
CA GLN A 79 -1.34 1.25 18.23
C GLN A 79 -0.98 -0.22 18.42
N GLN A 80 -1.96 -1.06 18.71
CA GLN A 80 -1.67 -2.49 18.95
C GLN A 80 -1.10 -3.15 17.70
N VAL A 81 -1.65 -2.82 16.54
CA VAL A 81 -1.17 -3.37 15.28
C VAL A 81 0.19 -2.77 14.95
N ALA A 82 0.35 -1.48 15.20
CA ALA A 82 1.63 -0.81 14.94
C ALA A 82 2.75 -1.43 15.77
N GLN A 83 2.48 -1.77 17.00
CA GLN A 83 3.48 -2.39 17.87
C GLN A 83 3.78 -3.82 17.44
N ARG A 84 2.75 -4.56 17.09
CA ARG A 84 2.89 -5.95 16.71
C ARG A 84 3.67 -6.11 15.41
N PHE A 85 3.43 -5.22 14.46
CA PHE A 85 4.07 -5.28 13.14
C PHE A 85 5.00 -4.11 12.92
N ARG A 86 5.66 -3.69 13.99
CA ARG A 86 6.48 -2.47 13.99
C ARG A 86 7.51 -2.46 12.88
N ARG A 87 8.20 -3.57 12.68
CA ARG A 87 9.25 -3.62 11.67
C ARG A 87 8.70 -3.41 10.28
N ALA A 88 7.63 -4.14 9.94
CA ALA A 88 7.00 -3.98 8.65
C ALA A 88 6.52 -2.55 8.47
N LEU A 89 5.88 -1.98 9.50
CA LEU A 89 5.36 -0.63 9.43
C LEU A 89 6.45 0.40 9.16
N LEU A 90 7.60 0.26 9.80
CA LEU A 90 8.65 1.27 9.72
C LEU A 90 9.60 1.07 8.56
N GLU A 91 9.80 -0.15 8.10
CA GLU A 91 10.84 -0.46 7.13
C GLU A 91 10.34 -0.80 5.74
N ALA A 92 9.10 -1.22 5.61
CA ALA A 92 8.62 -1.68 4.31
C ALA A 92 8.55 -0.54 3.31
N ARG A 93 9.00 -0.81 2.10
CA ARG A 93 8.82 0.06 0.95
C ARG A 93 7.59 -0.37 0.18
N LEU A 94 7.34 -1.67 0.15
CA LEU A 94 6.11 -2.24 -0.38
C LEU A 94 5.44 -2.95 0.79
N LEU A 95 4.26 -2.49 1.16
CA LEU A 95 3.54 -2.99 2.31
C LEU A 95 2.25 -3.67 1.87
N VAL A 96 2.02 -4.88 2.38
CA VAL A 96 0.76 -5.58 2.19
C VAL A 96 -0.04 -5.42 3.48
N VAL A 97 -1.25 -4.94 3.35
CA VAL A 97 -2.14 -4.69 4.48
C VAL A 97 -3.38 -5.54 4.34
N SER A 98 -3.67 -6.31 5.38
CA SER A 98 -4.94 -7.03 5.48
C SER A 98 -5.75 -6.34 6.57
N GLY A 99 -7.00 -6.06 6.28
CA GLY A 99 -7.81 -5.36 7.26
C GLY A 99 -9.25 -5.20 6.83
N GLU A 100 -9.83 -4.12 7.27
CA GLU A 100 -11.26 -3.87 7.13
C GLU A 100 -11.48 -2.51 6.50
N ILE A 101 -12.39 -2.43 5.55
CA ILE A 101 -12.74 -1.17 4.91
C ILE A 101 -13.76 -0.45 5.79
N GLN A 102 -13.50 0.83 6.05
CA GLN A 102 -14.45 1.69 6.73
C GLN A 102 -14.68 2.94 5.91
N ARG A 103 -15.94 3.33 5.79
CA ARG A 103 -16.31 4.56 5.09
C ARG A 103 -17.19 5.40 6.01
N ALA A 104 -16.82 6.68 6.10
CA ALA A 104 -17.59 7.64 6.88
C ALA A 104 -17.45 8.99 6.20
N ASP A 105 -18.56 9.69 6.02
CA ASP A 105 -18.55 11.04 5.46
C ASP A 105 -17.82 11.12 4.12
N GLY A 106 -17.99 10.10 3.29
CA GLY A 106 -17.37 10.07 1.98
C GLY A 106 -15.90 9.74 1.96
N VAL A 107 -15.33 9.41 3.12
CA VAL A 107 -13.92 9.07 3.21
C VAL A 107 -13.77 7.57 3.46
N GLN A 108 -12.87 6.94 2.73
CA GLN A 108 -12.60 5.52 2.84
C GLN A 108 -11.24 5.29 3.46
N HIS A 109 -11.21 4.40 4.45
CA HIS A 109 -9.95 3.98 5.07
C HIS A 109 -9.88 2.46 5.11
N LEU A 110 -8.67 1.95 5.01
CA LEU A 110 -8.39 0.55 5.27
C LEU A 110 -7.79 0.46 6.67
N ILE A 111 -8.51 -0.18 7.58
CA ILE A 111 -8.08 -0.31 8.96
C ILE A 111 -7.24 -1.58 9.06
N ALA A 112 -5.96 -1.42 9.30
CA ALA A 112 -5.02 -2.53 9.28
C ALA A 112 -5.24 -3.50 10.43
N ARG A 113 -5.20 -4.77 10.13
CA ARG A 113 -5.21 -5.85 11.11
C ARG A 113 -3.90 -6.62 11.05
N HIS A 114 -3.29 -6.67 9.89
CA HIS A 114 -2.04 -7.39 9.67
C HIS A 114 -1.22 -6.65 8.63
N LEU A 115 0.08 -6.57 8.85
CA LEU A 115 1.01 -5.93 7.92
C LEU A 115 2.10 -6.91 7.53
N ASP A 116 2.43 -6.95 6.25
CA ASP A 116 3.55 -7.74 5.74
C ASP A 116 4.46 -6.87 4.91
N ASP A 117 5.75 -7.01 5.14
CA ASP A 117 6.76 -6.32 4.34
C ASP A 117 7.02 -7.15 3.09
N ALA A 118 6.57 -6.67 1.97
CA ALA A 118 6.75 -7.36 0.70
C ALA A 118 7.82 -6.68 -0.17
N THR A 119 8.68 -5.88 0.46
CA THR A 119 9.73 -5.14 -0.26
C THR A 119 10.58 -6.05 -1.13
N ALA A 120 10.77 -7.30 -0.71
CA ALA A 120 11.57 -8.24 -1.48
C ALA A 120 11.04 -8.46 -2.89
N LEU A 121 9.74 -8.28 -3.10
CA LEU A 121 9.17 -8.41 -4.44
C LEU A 121 9.70 -7.34 -5.38
N LEU A 122 10.07 -6.19 -4.84
CA LEU A 122 10.64 -5.12 -5.65
C LEU A 122 12.03 -5.49 -6.12
N GLY A 123 12.72 -6.37 -5.38
CA GLY A 123 14.05 -6.80 -5.77
C GLY A 123 14.09 -7.51 -7.11
N GLY A 124 13.05 -8.27 -7.41
CA GLY A 124 12.95 -8.93 -8.69
C GLY A 124 12.76 -7.96 -9.85
N LEU A 125 12.14 -6.83 -9.57
CA LEU A 125 11.94 -5.79 -10.56
C LEU A 125 13.14 -4.86 -10.64
N ARG A 126 13.83 -4.68 -9.52
CA ARG A 126 14.94 -3.74 -9.45
C ARG A 126 15.99 -4.01 -10.49
N HIS A 127 16.25 -5.28 -10.74
CA HIS A 127 17.25 -5.65 -11.69
C HIS A 127 16.93 -5.09 -13.07
N ASP A 128 15.71 -5.22 -13.50
CA ASP A 128 15.27 -4.66 -14.77
C ASP A 128 15.10 -3.16 -14.67
N ALA A 129 14.64 -2.70 -13.52
CA ALA A 129 14.40 -1.30 -13.31
C ALA A 129 15.68 -0.49 -13.35
N GLU A 130 16.78 -1.05 -12.88
CA GLU A 130 18.05 -0.35 -12.94
C GLU A 130 18.46 -0.05 -14.36
N HIS A 131 18.19 -0.96 -15.25
CA HIS A 131 18.50 -0.72 -16.64
C HIS A 131 17.58 0.31 -17.27
N SER A 132 16.36 0.40 -16.77
CA SER A 132 15.39 1.32 -17.34
C SER A 132 15.54 2.72 -16.78
N TRP A 133 15.89 2.82 -15.52
CA TRP A 133 15.87 4.09 -14.82
C TRP A 133 17.20 4.83 -14.83
N TYR A 134 18.22 4.16 -15.14
CA TYR A 134 19.54 4.76 -15.27
C TYR A 134 20.03 4.65 -16.68
#